data_2b5e0a206a0cb336ea8905e908a7140b
#
_entry.id   2b5e0a206a0cb336ea8905e908a7140b
#
_cell.length_a   1.000
_cell.length_b   1.000
_cell.length_c   1.000
_cell.angle_alpha   90.00
_cell.angle_beta   90.00
_cell.angle_gamma   90.00
#
_symmetry.space_group_name_H-M   'P 1'
#
loop_
_entity.id
_entity.type
_entity.pdbx_description
1 polymer ?
#
loop_
_entity_poly.entity_id
_entity_poly.type
_entity_poly.pdbx_seq_one_letter_code
_entity_poly.pdbx_strand_id
1 'polypeptide(L)'
;MEIAIREIRRQEYPLLNHFLYEAIFIPEGAEPPPKTIIAAPELQVYVDGFGESKNDLGLVAEVEGKIVGAVWARIMNDYGHMDDATPSLAISLDKEYRGLGIGTALMEGILALLKSHGHGHASLSVQKANYAVKLYLRVGFEIIRETEEE
;
A
#
# COMPACT_ATOMS: atom_id res chain seq x y z
N MET A 1 -13.38 -13.73 14.02
CA MET A 1 -12.29 -12.72 14.00
C MET A 1 -12.89 -11.38 13.62
N GLU A 2 -12.79 -10.42 14.50
CA GLU A 2 -13.26 -9.06 14.20
C GLU A 2 -12.14 -8.25 13.57
N ILE A 3 -12.45 -7.58 12.45
CA ILE A 3 -11.50 -6.76 11.71
C ILE A 3 -12.02 -5.32 11.72
N ALA A 4 -11.21 -4.40 12.23
CA ALA A 4 -11.53 -2.98 12.22
C ALA A 4 -10.62 -2.27 11.19
N ILE A 5 -11.22 -1.52 10.29
CA ILE A 5 -10.50 -0.69 9.34
C ILE A 5 -10.69 0.75 9.80
N ARG A 6 -9.59 1.46 10.06
CA ARG A 6 -9.64 2.83 10.55
C ARG A 6 -8.45 3.64 10.04
N GLU A 7 -8.52 4.96 10.16
CA GLU A 7 -7.40 5.80 9.78
C GLU A 7 -6.21 5.56 10.69
N ILE A 8 -5.02 5.62 10.12
CA ILE A 8 -3.76 5.48 10.84
C ILE A 8 -3.58 6.69 11.77
N ARG A 9 -3.06 6.45 12.96
CA ARG A 9 -2.75 7.49 13.94
C ARG A 9 -1.28 7.89 13.83
N ARG A 10 -0.98 9.14 14.22
CA ARG A 10 0.38 9.68 14.12
C ARG A 10 1.42 8.80 14.82
N GLN A 11 1.11 8.28 16.00
CA GLN A 11 2.03 7.42 16.74
C GLN A 11 2.25 6.07 16.07
N GLU A 12 1.43 5.73 15.07
CA GLU A 12 1.52 4.47 14.33
C GLU A 12 2.32 4.61 13.02
N TYR A 13 2.69 5.82 12.61
CA TYR A 13 3.43 6.02 11.36
C TYR A 13 4.70 5.18 11.26
N PRO A 14 5.48 4.96 12.33
CA PRO A 14 6.66 4.10 12.22
C PRO A 14 6.36 2.67 11.78
N LEU A 15 5.12 2.18 11.98
CA LEU A 15 4.74 0.85 11.52
C LEU A 15 4.74 0.73 10.00
N LEU A 16 4.67 1.86 9.27
CA LEU A 16 4.71 1.85 7.82
C LEU A 16 6.02 1.27 7.28
N ASN A 17 7.12 1.40 8.02
CA ASN A 17 8.38 0.77 7.61
C ASN A 17 8.26 -0.76 7.58
N HIS A 18 7.61 -1.34 8.58
CA HIS A 18 7.35 -2.78 8.61
C HIS A 18 6.49 -3.20 7.42
N PHE A 19 5.39 -2.48 7.17
CA PHE A 19 4.49 -2.82 6.08
C PHE A 19 5.10 -2.53 4.72
N LEU A 20 5.97 -1.54 4.61
CA LEU A 20 6.72 -1.30 3.37
C LEU A 20 7.58 -2.53 3.03
N TYR A 21 8.28 -3.07 4.01
CA TYR A 21 9.08 -4.28 3.81
C TYR A 21 8.18 -5.46 3.42
N GLU A 22 7.05 -5.64 4.11
CA GLU A 22 6.11 -6.72 3.82
C GLU A 22 5.45 -6.58 2.45
N ALA A 23 5.42 -5.35 1.88
CA ALA A 23 4.87 -5.11 0.56
C ALA A 23 5.81 -5.55 -0.57
N ILE A 24 7.08 -5.82 -0.27
CA ILE A 24 8.04 -6.28 -1.28
C ILE A 24 7.64 -7.68 -1.72
N PHE A 25 7.32 -7.80 -3.02
CA PHE A 25 6.97 -9.10 -3.59
C PHE A 25 8.24 -9.96 -3.73
N ILE A 26 8.17 -11.18 -3.22
CA ILE A 26 9.28 -12.15 -3.31
C ILE A 26 8.80 -13.29 -4.21
N PRO A 27 9.38 -13.42 -5.42
CA PRO A 27 9.02 -14.52 -6.31
C PRO A 27 9.30 -15.88 -5.67
N GLU A 28 8.53 -16.88 -6.05
CA GLU A 28 8.72 -18.23 -5.57
C GLU A 28 10.15 -18.71 -5.84
N GLY A 29 10.79 -19.28 -4.83
CA GLY A 29 12.16 -19.75 -4.92
C GLY A 29 13.23 -18.69 -4.68
N ALA A 30 12.85 -17.42 -4.55
CA ALA A 30 13.80 -16.33 -4.26
C ALA A 30 13.95 -16.14 -2.75
N GLU A 31 15.13 -15.68 -2.35
CA GLU A 31 15.36 -15.35 -0.95
C GLU A 31 14.83 -13.95 -0.63
N PRO A 32 14.26 -13.74 0.57
CA PRO A 32 13.85 -12.41 0.99
C PRO A 32 15.06 -11.47 1.05
N PRO A 33 14.93 -10.21 0.62
CA PRO A 33 16.00 -9.24 0.79
C PRO A 33 16.19 -8.91 2.27
N PRO A 34 17.37 -8.40 2.68
CA PRO A 34 17.55 -7.95 4.06
C PRO A 34 16.62 -6.79 4.37
N LYS A 35 16.21 -6.67 5.64
CA LYS A 35 15.28 -5.60 6.06
C LYS A 35 15.83 -4.20 5.83
N THR A 36 17.14 -4.05 5.76
CA THR A 36 17.77 -2.76 5.47
C THR A 36 17.49 -2.23 4.06
N ILE A 37 16.95 -3.05 3.17
CA ILE A 37 16.63 -2.61 1.80
C ILE A 37 15.64 -1.44 1.79
N ILE A 38 14.79 -1.32 2.81
CA ILE A 38 13.81 -0.23 2.89
C ILE A 38 14.47 1.14 3.06
N ALA A 39 15.76 1.20 3.44
CA ALA A 39 16.49 2.45 3.53
C ALA A 39 16.85 3.03 2.16
N ALA A 40 16.69 2.26 1.08
CA ALA A 40 16.95 2.75 -0.27
C ALA A 40 16.03 3.93 -0.60
N PRO A 41 16.55 5.01 -1.24
CA PRO A 41 15.74 6.20 -1.50
C PRO A 41 14.46 5.92 -2.29
N GLU A 42 14.51 5.02 -3.26
CA GLU A 42 13.34 4.67 -4.09
C GLU A 42 12.24 3.97 -3.29
N LEU A 43 12.54 3.42 -2.12
CA LEU A 43 11.58 2.83 -1.21
C LEU A 43 11.18 3.79 -0.12
N GLN A 44 12.11 4.61 0.38
CA GLN A 44 11.82 5.56 1.45
C GLN A 44 10.80 6.62 1.03
N VAL A 45 10.66 6.91 -0.27
CA VAL A 45 9.66 7.89 -0.73
C VAL A 45 8.24 7.51 -0.28
N TYR A 46 7.99 6.23 -0.05
CA TYR A 46 6.67 5.76 0.39
C TYR A 46 6.35 6.13 1.84
N VAL A 47 7.34 6.31 2.69
CA VAL A 47 7.12 6.46 4.13
C VAL A 47 7.79 7.68 4.75
N ASP A 48 8.86 8.21 4.14
CA ASP A 48 9.64 9.30 4.71
C ASP A 48 8.78 10.57 4.85
N GLY A 49 8.73 11.11 6.06
CA GLY A 49 7.93 12.29 6.34
C GLY A 49 6.42 12.09 6.22
N PHE A 50 5.94 10.84 6.32
CA PHE A 50 4.50 10.58 6.20
C PHE A 50 3.71 11.41 7.20
N GLY A 51 2.63 12.03 6.73
CA GLY A 51 1.78 12.90 7.52
C GLY A 51 2.09 14.38 7.38
N GLU A 52 3.22 14.75 6.76
CA GLU A 52 3.58 16.16 6.57
C GLU A 52 2.72 16.85 5.50
N SER A 53 2.19 16.06 4.54
CA SER A 53 1.31 16.58 3.50
C SER A 53 -0.13 16.24 3.80
N LYS A 54 -1.06 17.14 3.48
CA LYS A 54 -2.50 16.88 3.59
C LYS A 54 -2.96 15.75 2.66
N ASN A 55 -2.15 15.39 1.66
CA ASN A 55 -2.44 14.31 0.73
C ASN A 55 -1.93 12.95 1.23
N ASP A 56 -1.25 12.92 2.38
CA ASP A 56 -0.80 11.68 3.00
C ASP A 56 -1.97 11.08 3.78
N LEU A 57 -2.55 10.01 3.25
CA LEU A 57 -3.70 9.33 3.85
C LEU A 57 -3.37 7.87 4.08
N GLY A 58 -3.84 7.32 5.18
CA GLY A 58 -3.59 5.92 5.47
C GLY A 58 -4.67 5.29 6.32
N LEU A 59 -4.89 4.00 6.08
CA LEU A 59 -5.78 3.17 6.87
C LEU A 59 -5.01 1.96 7.38
N VAL A 60 -5.39 1.48 8.55
CA VAL A 60 -4.83 0.26 9.11
C VAL A 60 -5.95 -0.75 9.37
N ALA A 61 -5.59 -2.02 9.32
CA ALA A 61 -6.48 -3.11 9.70
C ALA A 61 -6.04 -3.60 11.08
N GLU A 62 -6.97 -3.62 12.02
CA GLU A 62 -6.73 -4.04 13.39
C GLU A 62 -7.54 -5.29 13.69
N VAL A 63 -6.87 -6.32 14.21
CA VAL A 63 -7.50 -7.57 14.62
C VAL A 63 -7.13 -7.80 16.07
N GLU A 64 -8.15 -7.85 16.95
CA GLU A 64 -7.98 -8.09 18.38
C GLU A 64 -6.92 -7.17 19.03
N GLY A 65 -6.94 -5.89 18.64
CA GLY A 65 -6.03 -4.88 19.18
C GLY A 65 -4.66 -4.82 18.51
N LYS A 66 -4.39 -5.68 17.53
CA LYS A 66 -3.12 -5.72 16.82
C LYS A 66 -3.29 -5.19 15.40
N ILE A 67 -2.40 -4.31 14.98
CA ILE A 67 -2.39 -3.82 13.60
C ILE A 67 -1.68 -4.86 12.72
N VAL A 68 -2.42 -5.40 11.74
CA VAL A 68 -1.97 -6.51 10.91
C VAL A 68 -1.84 -6.15 9.44
N GLY A 69 -2.22 -4.95 9.06
CA GLY A 69 -2.10 -4.49 7.68
C GLY A 69 -2.27 -2.99 7.59
N ALA A 70 -1.85 -2.43 6.47
CA ALA A 70 -1.96 -1.02 6.19
C ALA A 70 -2.08 -0.77 4.69
N VAL A 71 -2.80 0.29 4.34
CA VAL A 71 -2.81 0.86 2.99
C VAL A 71 -2.61 2.35 3.15
N TRP A 72 -1.73 2.93 2.34
CA TRP A 72 -1.51 4.36 2.42
C TRP A 72 -1.29 4.96 1.04
N ALA A 73 -1.56 6.25 0.96
CA ALA A 73 -1.51 6.99 -0.30
C ALA A 73 -0.75 8.29 -0.07
N ARG A 74 0.04 8.68 -1.04
CA ARG A 74 0.68 9.99 -1.06
C ARG A 74 1.06 10.35 -2.49
N ILE A 75 1.20 11.65 -2.74
CA ILE A 75 1.68 12.12 -4.03
C ILE A 75 3.20 12.12 -3.98
N MET A 76 3.82 11.26 -4.79
CA MET A 76 5.26 11.06 -4.75
C MET A 76 5.76 10.60 -6.12
N ASN A 77 7.06 10.77 -6.34
CA ASN A 77 7.71 10.32 -7.57
C ASN A 77 8.19 8.87 -7.37
N ASP A 78 7.31 7.92 -7.58
CA ASP A 78 7.57 6.50 -7.44
C ASP A 78 7.39 5.76 -8.77
N TYR A 79 7.43 4.43 -8.73
CA TYR A 79 7.26 3.60 -9.92
C TYR A 79 5.88 3.76 -10.56
N GLY A 80 4.87 4.06 -9.77
CA GLY A 80 3.49 4.23 -10.24
C GLY A 80 3.09 5.68 -10.50
N HIS A 81 4.05 6.62 -10.40
CA HIS A 81 3.75 8.04 -10.53
C HIS A 81 3.19 8.38 -11.91
N MET A 82 2.03 9.02 -11.92
CA MET A 82 1.37 9.48 -13.13
C MET A 82 1.47 10.99 -13.28
N ASP A 83 1.12 11.73 -12.22
CA ASP A 83 1.17 13.19 -12.17
C ASP A 83 1.03 13.64 -10.71
N ASP A 84 1.17 14.94 -10.47
CA ASP A 84 1.12 15.50 -9.11
C ASP A 84 -0.28 15.55 -8.51
N ALA A 85 -1.32 15.23 -9.27
CA ALA A 85 -2.69 15.18 -8.80
C ALA A 85 -3.17 13.76 -8.49
N THR A 86 -2.39 12.74 -8.86
CA THR A 86 -2.76 11.33 -8.69
C THR A 86 -1.94 10.70 -7.57
N PRO A 87 -2.55 10.41 -6.40
CA PRO A 87 -1.83 9.74 -5.33
C PRO A 87 -1.40 8.33 -5.73
N SER A 88 -0.23 7.94 -5.24
CA SER A 88 0.27 6.57 -5.38
C SER A 88 -0.05 5.78 -4.12
N LEU A 89 -0.44 4.53 -4.29
CA LEU A 89 -0.86 3.65 -3.20
C LEU A 89 0.20 2.60 -2.88
N ALA A 90 0.28 2.25 -1.60
CA ALA A 90 0.99 1.07 -1.15
C ALA A 90 0.06 0.31 -0.19
N ILE A 91 0.08 -1.01 -0.25
CA ILE A 91 -0.75 -1.85 0.60
C ILE A 91 0.01 -3.10 1.00
N SER A 92 -0.16 -3.53 2.24
CA SER A 92 0.50 -4.71 2.75
C SER A 92 -0.24 -5.30 3.94
N LEU A 93 -0.11 -6.61 4.11
CA LEU A 93 -0.65 -7.37 5.25
C LEU A 93 0.45 -8.28 5.78
N ASP A 94 0.43 -8.53 7.08
CA ASP A 94 1.22 -9.61 7.66
C ASP A 94 0.79 -10.93 7.05
N LYS A 95 1.75 -11.83 6.83
CA LYS A 95 1.51 -13.07 6.07
C LYS A 95 0.36 -13.92 6.60
N GLU A 96 0.21 -14.01 7.92
CA GLU A 96 -0.82 -14.81 8.56
C GLU A 96 -2.24 -14.31 8.28
N TYR A 97 -2.35 -13.07 7.82
CA TYR A 97 -3.65 -12.41 7.61
C TYR A 97 -4.00 -12.24 6.14
N ARG A 98 -3.19 -12.80 5.25
CA ARG A 98 -3.45 -12.77 3.80
C ARG A 98 -4.53 -13.81 3.43
N GLY A 99 -5.28 -13.51 2.38
CA GLY A 99 -6.29 -14.43 1.89
C GLY A 99 -7.60 -14.42 2.69
N LEU A 100 -7.79 -13.45 3.58
CA LEU A 100 -8.98 -13.36 4.44
C LEU A 100 -9.92 -12.21 4.07
N GLY A 101 -9.67 -11.53 2.93
CA GLY A 101 -10.49 -10.40 2.50
C GLY A 101 -10.11 -9.06 3.11
N ILE A 102 -9.10 -9.02 3.97
CA ILE A 102 -8.66 -7.78 4.62
C ILE A 102 -8.08 -6.79 3.62
N GLY A 103 -7.29 -7.29 2.65
CA GLY A 103 -6.72 -6.45 1.59
C GLY A 103 -7.78 -5.76 0.76
N THR A 104 -8.85 -6.47 0.43
CA THR A 104 -9.99 -5.90 -0.30
C THR A 104 -10.65 -4.79 0.52
N ALA A 105 -10.87 -5.04 1.81
CA ALA A 105 -11.48 -4.04 2.70
C ALA A 105 -10.61 -2.80 2.84
N LEU A 106 -9.29 -2.96 2.98
CA LEU A 106 -8.35 -1.84 3.02
C LEU A 106 -8.38 -1.03 1.74
N MET A 107 -8.35 -1.72 0.59
CA MET A 107 -8.33 -1.03 -0.71
C MET A 107 -9.62 -0.27 -0.95
N GLU A 108 -10.76 -0.88 -0.68
CA GLU A 108 -12.06 -0.20 -0.82
C GLU A 108 -12.14 1.02 0.10
N GLY A 109 -11.63 0.88 1.34
CA GLY A 109 -11.61 1.97 2.31
C GLY A 109 -10.76 3.14 1.86
N ILE A 110 -9.54 2.88 1.37
CA ILE A 110 -8.66 3.98 0.95
C ILE A 110 -9.18 4.68 -0.30
N LEU A 111 -9.78 3.94 -1.22
CA LEU A 111 -10.37 4.54 -2.41
C LEU A 111 -11.55 5.45 -2.04
N ALA A 112 -12.37 5.04 -1.09
CA ALA A 112 -13.46 5.88 -0.59
C ALA A 112 -12.94 7.13 0.11
N LEU A 113 -11.88 6.99 0.92
CA LEU A 113 -11.26 8.11 1.63
C LEU A 113 -10.65 9.12 0.64
N LEU A 114 -9.94 8.63 -0.37
CA LEU A 114 -9.38 9.49 -1.41
C LEU A 114 -10.47 10.26 -2.14
N LYS A 115 -11.57 9.60 -2.48
CA LYS A 115 -12.69 10.24 -3.14
C LYS A 115 -13.27 11.36 -2.26
N SER A 116 -13.40 11.12 -0.96
CA SER A 116 -13.91 12.11 -0.02
C SER A 116 -12.99 13.33 0.10
N HIS A 117 -11.71 13.17 -0.21
CA HIS A 117 -10.72 14.26 -0.23
C HIS A 117 -10.57 14.90 -1.62
N GLY A 118 -11.44 14.56 -2.57
CA GLY A 118 -11.47 15.19 -3.89
C GLY A 118 -10.55 14.57 -4.94
N HIS A 119 -9.95 13.41 -4.65
CA HIS A 119 -9.09 12.73 -5.62
C HIS A 119 -9.93 11.84 -6.54
N GLY A 120 -9.81 12.06 -7.84
CA GLY A 120 -10.56 11.28 -8.84
C GLY A 120 -9.83 10.04 -9.34
N HIS A 121 -8.52 9.95 -9.06
CA HIS A 121 -7.67 8.86 -9.54
C HIS A 121 -6.64 8.47 -8.47
N ALA A 122 -6.19 7.22 -8.55
CA ALA A 122 -5.08 6.73 -7.75
C ALA A 122 -4.30 5.72 -8.59
N SER A 123 -3.02 5.58 -8.33
CA SER A 123 -2.17 4.63 -9.06
C SER A 123 -1.39 3.74 -8.10
N LEU A 124 -0.95 2.61 -8.60
CA LEU A 124 -0.03 1.75 -7.89
C LEU A 124 0.84 0.99 -8.89
N SER A 125 2.01 0.58 -8.42
CA SER A 125 2.93 -0.25 -9.18
C SER A 125 2.91 -1.65 -8.58
N VAL A 126 2.89 -2.68 -9.42
CA VAL A 126 2.86 -4.08 -8.96
C VAL A 126 3.59 -4.96 -9.95
N GLN A 127 4.37 -5.92 -9.45
CA GLN A 127 5.05 -6.87 -10.32
C GLN A 127 4.03 -7.83 -10.94
N LYS A 128 4.21 -8.14 -12.24
CA LYS A 128 3.29 -9.00 -12.99
C LYS A 128 3.10 -10.37 -12.35
N ALA A 129 4.15 -10.92 -11.74
CA ALA A 129 4.07 -12.22 -11.09
C ALA A 129 3.32 -12.20 -9.76
N ASN A 130 3.02 -11.01 -9.22
CA ASN A 130 2.32 -10.88 -7.95
C ASN A 130 0.83 -11.15 -8.16
N TYR A 131 0.31 -12.16 -7.47
CA TYR A 131 -1.11 -12.52 -7.56
C TYR A 131 -2.05 -11.40 -7.09
N ALA A 132 -1.55 -10.42 -6.33
CA ALA A 132 -2.34 -9.26 -5.91
C ALA A 132 -2.85 -8.42 -7.09
N VAL A 133 -2.28 -8.56 -8.29
CA VAL A 133 -2.81 -7.94 -9.50
C VAL A 133 -4.30 -8.24 -9.66
N LYS A 134 -4.72 -9.47 -9.36
CA LYS A 134 -6.13 -9.89 -9.45
C LYS A 134 -7.02 -9.08 -8.50
N LEU A 135 -6.53 -8.80 -7.29
CA LEU A 135 -7.25 -7.97 -6.33
C LEU A 135 -7.43 -6.55 -6.89
N TYR A 136 -6.36 -5.97 -7.42
CA TYR A 136 -6.40 -4.60 -7.92
C TYR A 136 -7.36 -4.45 -9.10
N LEU A 137 -7.34 -5.39 -10.04
CA LEU A 137 -8.25 -5.38 -11.17
C LEU A 137 -9.72 -5.53 -10.70
N ARG A 138 -9.95 -6.38 -9.71
CA ARG A 138 -11.29 -6.61 -9.16
C ARG A 138 -11.89 -5.38 -8.51
N VAL A 139 -11.08 -4.54 -7.85
CA VAL A 139 -11.56 -3.30 -7.22
C VAL A 139 -11.60 -2.12 -8.20
N GLY A 140 -11.28 -2.32 -9.47
CA GLY A 140 -11.49 -1.32 -10.51
C GLY A 140 -10.25 -0.69 -11.11
N PHE A 141 -9.05 -1.14 -10.75
CA PHE A 141 -7.83 -0.65 -11.39
C PHE A 141 -7.70 -1.16 -12.82
N GLU A 142 -7.09 -0.36 -13.67
CA GLU A 142 -6.81 -0.72 -15.06
C GLU A 142 -5.31 -0.69 -15.30
N ILE A 143 -4.83 -1.60 -16.15
CA ILE A 143 -3.42 -1.64 -16.53
C ILE A 143 -3.21 -0.58 -17.60
N ILE A 144 -2.39 0.45 -17.31
CA ILE A 144 -2.11 1.54 -18.25
C ILE A 144 -0.66 1.56 -18.74
N ARG A 145 0.21 0.81 -18.10
CA ARG A 145 1.62 0.71 -18.48
C ARG A 145 2.16 -0.65 -18.03
N GLU A 146 2.94 -1.29 -18.89
CA GLU A 146 3.60 -2.55 -18.56
C GLU A 146 5.07 -2.48 -18.92
N THR A 147 5.91 -3.10 -18.09
CA THR A 147 7.31 -3.40 -18.37
C THR A 147 7.47 -4.90 -18.31
N GLU A 148 8.70 -5.41 -18.39
CA GLU A 148 8.93 -6.85 -18.27
C GLU A 148 8.47 -7.39 -16.92
N GLU A 149 8.60 -6.60 -15.84
CA GLU A 149 8.30 -7.04 -14.47
C GLU A 149 7.01 -6.44 -13.91
N GLU A 150 6.57 -5.27 -14.37
CA GLU A 150 5.44 -4.54 -13.76
C GLU A 150 4.33 -4.14 -14.71
#